data_30ec739f5a0815a5378d18e3dee47eec
#
_entry.id   30ec739f5a0815a5378d18e3dee47eec
#
_cell.length_a   1.000
_cell.length_b   1.000
_cell.length_c   1.000
_cell.angle_alpha   90.00
_cell.angle_beta   90.00
_cell.angle_gamma   90.00
#
_symmetry.space_group_name_H-M   'P 1'
#
loop_
_entity.id
_entity.type
_entity.pdbx_description
1 polymer ?
#
loop_
_entity_poly.entity_id
_entity_poly.type
_entity_poly.pdbx_seq_one_letter_code
_entity_poly.pdbx_strand_id
1 'polypeptide(L)'
;MSPGGELSYASVLSVVVALIDEHKPEPVEVTEASEFKSDLNFDSIGIMDLVADIEDHFEVTIPLNELSRMQTVGQTATRLLALIQGTD
;
A
#
# COMPACT_ATOMS: atom_id res chain seq x y z
N MET A 1 19.71 -13.31 5.28
CA MET A 1 19.53 -12.94 4.93
C MET A 1 18.96 -12.71 4.75
N SER A 2 18.54 -12.63 4.75
CA SER A 2 18.10 -12.37 4.40
C SER A 2 17.71 -12.25 4.20
N PRO A 3 17.74 -12.59 4.61
CA PRO A 3 16.93 -12.32 4.46
C PRO A 3 16.44 -11.64 3.89
N GLY A 4 17.05 -11.53 3.90
CA GLY A 4 16.81 -10.29 3.23
C GLY A 4 15.86 -10.28 2.10
N GLY A 5 15.71 -11.17 1.39
CA GLY A 5 14.78 -11.23 0.30
C GLY A 5 13.40 -11.73 0.66
N GLU A 6 13.20 -11.97 1.93
CA GLU A 6 11.96 -12.57 2.35
C GLU A 6 10.85 -11.55 2.49
N LEU A 7 9.73 -11.79 1.82
CA LEU A 7 8.56 -10.91 1.91
C LEU A 7 7.54 -11.51 2.85
N SER A 8 6.98 -10.67 3.68
CA SER A 8 5.92 -11.06 4.60
C SER A 8 4.91 -9.93 4.65
N TYR A 9 3.74 -10.22 5.21
CA TYR A 9 2.75 -9.19 5.44
C TYR A 9 3.36 -8.02 6.22
N ALA A 10 4.11 -8.32 7.27
CA ALA A 10 4.67 -7.28 8.13
C ALA A 10 5.67 -6.41 7.37
N SER A 11 6.52 -7.00 6.53
CA SER A 11 7.52 -6.23 5.81
C SER A 11 6.86 -5.37 4.74
N VAL A 12 5.86 -5.90 4.05
CA VAL A 12 5.12 -5.13 3.05
C VAL A 12 4.35 -4.00 3.72
N LEU A 13 3.68 -4.30 4.82
CA LEU A 13 2.92 -3.30 5.56
C LEU A 13 3.82 -2.15 6.00
N SER A 14 4.99 -2.45 6.49
CA SER A 14 5.93 -1.42 6.95
C SER A 14 6.29 -0.45 5.84
N VAL A 15 6.55 -0.97 4.64
CA VAL A 15 6.88 -0.12 3.50
C VAL A 15 5.65 0.70 3.07
N VAL A 16 4.48 0.06 3.03
CA VAL A 16 3.26 0.75 2.65
C VAL A 16 2.99 1.92 3.60
N VAL A 17 3.11 1.69 4.90
CA VAL A 17 2.91 2.74 5.89
C VAL A 17 3.89 3.89 5.68
N ALA A 18 5.15 3.57 5.41
CA ALA A 18 6.16 4.61 5.19
C ALA A 18 5.82 5.45 3.96
N LEU A 19 5.38 4.82 2.88
CA LEU A 19 4.99 5.55 1.68
C LEU A 19 3.73 6.38 1.91
N ILE A 20 2.78 5.85 2.66
CA ILE A 20 1.57 6.60 3.02
C ILE A 20 1.96 7.84 3.82
N ASP A 21 2.88 7.70 4.77
CA ASP A 21 3.31 8.84 5.57
C ASP A 21 3.91 9.96 4.71
N GLU A 22 4.56 9.60 3.61
CA GLU A 22 5.13 10.60 2.72
C GLU A 22 4.08 11.30 1.88
N HIS A 23 2.96 10.63 1.60
CA HIS A 23 1.94 11.15 0.69
C HIS A 23 0.70 11.69 1.37
N LYS A 24 0.45 11.29 2.62
CA LYS A 24 -0.80 11.66 3.27
C LYS A 24 -0.93 13.18 3.38
N PRO A 25 -2.14 13.72 3.14
CA PRO A 25 -2.34 15.17 3.14
C PRO A 25 -2.39 15.77 4.54
N GLU A 26 -2.61 14.95 5.57
CA GLU A 26 -2.78 15.45 6.93
C GLU A 26 -1.98 14.61 7.91
N PRO A 27 -1.56 15.20 9.05
CA PRO A 27 -0.73 14.48 10.03
C PRO A 27 -1.57 13.56 10.91
N VAL A 28 -2.21 12.58 10.31
CA VAL A 28 -3.04 11.62 11.04
C VAL A 28 -2.27 10.31 11.20
N GLU A 29 -2.65 9.56 12.22
CA GLU A 29 -2.02 8.27 12.48
C GLU A 29 -2.47 7.26 11.44
N VAL A 30 -1.54 6.43 10.98
CA VAL A 30 -1.80 5.40 9.98
C VAL A 30 -1.80 4.04 10.67
N THR A 31 -2.92 3.31 10.55
CA THR A 31 -3.03 1.97 11.08
C THR A 31 -3.51 1.02 9.98
N GLU A 32 -3.49 -0.27 10.25
CA GLU A 32 -3.97 -1.25 9.28
C GLU A 32 -5.43 -1.04 8.93
N ALA A 33 -6.22 -0.54 9.88
CA ALA A 33 -7.65 -0.32 9.67
C ALA A 33 -7.96 1.00 8.98
N SER A 34 -6.97 1.87 8.82
CA SER A 34 -7.19 3.19 8.22
C SER A 34 -7.69 3.05 6.79
N GLU A 35 -8.77 3.77 6.47
CA GLU A 35 -9.28 3.86 5.11
C GLU A 35 -8.67 5.07 4.43
N PHE A 36 -8.24 4.90 3.19
CA PHE A 36 -7.54 5.97 2.49
C PHE A 36 -8.38 7.23 2.36
N LYS A 37 -9.65 7.09 2.03
CA LYS A 37 -10.50 8.25 1.79
C LYS A 37 -11.07 8.83 3.07
N SER A 38 -11.64 7.99 3.92
CA SER A 38 -12.36 8.50 5.09
C SER A 38 -11.45 8.82 6.27
N ASP A 39 -10.39 8.03 6.46
CA ASP A 39 -9.51 8.22 7.62
C ASP A 39 -8.29 9.03 7.29
N LEU A 40 -7.71 8.83 6.10
CA LEU A 40 -6.47 9.50 5.71
C LEU A 40 -6.70 10.68 4.78
N ASN A 41 -7.93 10.88 4.35
CA ASN A 41 -8.33 12.02 3.51
C ASN A 41 -7.61 12.11 2.16
N PHE A 42 -7.24 10.97 1.60
CA PHE A 42 -6.68 10.95 0.25
C PHE A 42 -7.79 11.22 -0.77
N ASP A 43 -7.49 12.05 -1.75
CA ASP A 43 -8.37 12.18 -2.90
C ASP A 43 -7.87 11.26 -4.03
N SER A 44 -8.57 11.27 -5.16
CA SER A 44 -8.24 10.37 -6.25
C SER A 44 -6.83 10.60 -6.79
N ILE A 45 -6.42 11.87 -6.87
CA ILE A 45 -5.09 12.20 -7.37
C ILE A 45 -4.03 11.71 -6.39
N GLY A 46 -4.25 11.93 -5.09
CA GLY A 46 -3.31 11.48 -4.07
C GLY A 46 -3.18 9.97 -4.05
N ILE A 47 -4.31 9.27 -4.23
CA ILE A 47 -4.28 7.81 -4.29
C ILE A 47 -3.46 7.34 -5.48
N MET A 48 -3.65 7.96 -6.65
CA MET A 48 -2.90 7.54 -7.84
C MET A 48 -1.41 7.82 -7.69
N ASP A 49 -1.05 8.94 -7.07
CA ASP A 49 0.36 9.23 -6.78
C ASP A 49 0.95 8.17 -5.85
N LEU A 50 0.21 7.80 -4.83
CA LEU A 50 0.65 6.76 -3.89
C LEU A 50 0.80 5.42 -4.59
N VAL A 51 -0.17 5.05 -5.43
CA VAL A 51 -0.12 3.81 -6.19
C VAL A 51 1.11 3.77 -7.07
N ALA A 52 1.42 4.87 -7.74
CA ALA A 52 2.60 4.94 -8.62
C ALA A 52 3.87 4.70 -7.81
N ASP A 53 3.97 5.27 -6.63
CA ASP A 53 5.13 5.09 -5.76
C ASP A 53 5.25 3.65 -5.28
N ILE A 54 4.12 3.04 -4.93
CA ILE A 54 4.10 1.64 -4.51
C ILE A 54 4.56 0.74 -5.65
N GLU A 55 4.03 0.99 -6.85
CA GLU A 55 4.42 0.20 -8.02
C GLU A 55 5.92 0.30 -8.29
N ASP A 56 6.44 1.51 -8.17
CA ASP A 56 7.85 1.74 -8.41
C ASP A 56 8.72 1.06 -7.36
N HIS A 57 8.31 1.16 -6.11
CA HIS A 57 9.09 0.61 -5.01
C HIS A 57 9.15 -0.92 -5.05
N PHE A 58 8.03 -1.57 -5.32
CA PHE A 58 7.95 -3.03 -5.34
C PHE A 58 8.15 -3.61 -6.73
N GLU A 59 8.26 -2.77 -7.75
CA GLU A 59 8.43 -3.20 -9.13
C GLU A 59 7.29 -4.12 -9.56
N VAL A 60 6.07 -3.72 -9.25
CA VAL A 60 4.87 -4.46 -9.62
C VAL A 60 3.91 -3.54 -10.35
N THR A 61 3.00 -4.14 -11.10
CA THR A 61 1.90 -3.40 -11.72
C THR A 61 0.63 -3.74 -10.95
N ILE A 62 -0.08 -2.70 -10.51
CA ILE A 62 -1.33 -2.87 -9.80
C ILE A 62 -2.47 -2.59 -10.79
N PRO A 63 -3.21 -3.62 -11.20
CA PRO A 63 -4.35 -3.40 -12.11
C PRO A 63 -5.39 -2.50 -11.46
N LEU A 64 -6.08 -1.71 -12.28
CA LEU A 64 -7.08 -0.80 -11.75
C LEU A 64 -8.17 -1.51 -10.96
N ASN A 65 -8.53 -2.71 -11.38
CA ASN A 65 -9.59 -3.44 -10.68
C ASN A 65 -9.15 -3.92 -9.29
N GLU A 66 -7.86 -3.91 -9.00
CA GLU A 66 -7.39 -4.23 -7.64
C GLU A 66 -7.65 -3.10 -6.67
N LEU A 67 -7.77 -1.88 -7.17
CA LEU A 67 -7.93 -0.73 -6.27
C LEU A 67 -9.18 -0.83 -5.41
N SER A 68 -10.22 -1.48 -5.91
CA SER A 68 -11.43 -1.66 -5.11
C SER A 68 -11.21 -2.58 -3.91
N ARG A 69 -10.14 -3.37 -3.95
CA ARG A 69 -9.78 -4.28 -2.86
C ARG A 69 -8.71 -3.70 -1.95
N MET A 70 -8.31 -2.46 -2.21
CA MET A 70 -7.24 -1.79 -1.46
C MET A 70 -7.78 -0.53 -0.81
N GLN A 71 -8.87 -0.66 -0.05
CA GLN A 71 -9.51 0.49 0.57
C GLN A 71 -8.89 0.83 1.92
N THR A 72 -8.34 -0.16 2.61
CA THR A 72 -7.63 0.07 3.86
C THR A 72 -6.15 -0.23 3.68
N VAL A 73 -5.37 0.25 4.63
CA VAL A 73 -3.92 0.02 4.62
C VAL A 73 -3.62 -1.48 4.66
N GLY A 74 -4.31 -2.22 5.53
CA GLY A 74 -4.11 -3.66 5.64
C GLY A 74 -4.48 -4.41 4.37
N GLN A 75 -5.60 -4.03 3.76
CA GLN A 75 -6.01 -4.65 2.50
C GLN A 75 -4.96 -4.42 1.42
N THR A 76 -4.39 -3.23 1.38
CA THR A 76 -3.36 -2.90 0.42
C THR A 76 -2.14 -3.79 0.61
N ALA A 77 -1.69 -3.95 1.85
CA ALA A 77 -0.54 -4.81 2.13
C ALA A 77 -0.83 -6.26 1.73
N THR A 78 -2.02 -6.74 2.02
CA THR A 78 -2.42 -8.11 1.68
C THR A 78 -2.41 -8.33 0.17
N ARG A 79 -3.01 -7.42 -0.58
CA ARG A 79 -3.08 -7.57 -2.04
C ARG A 79 -1.70 -7.40 -2.67
N LEU A 80 -0.89 -6.48 -2.15
CA LEU A 80 0.47 -6.32 -2.66
C LEU A 80 1.28 -7.58 -2.46
N LEU A 81 1.19 -8.19 -1.30
CA LEU A 81 1.92 -9.41 -1.05
C LEU A 81 1.53 -10.50 -2.04
N ALA A 82 0.24 -10.65 -2.31
CA ALA A 82 -0.24 -11.63 -3.27
C ALA A 82 0.27 -11.32 -4.68
N LEU A 83 0.24 -10.05 -5.08
CA LEU A 83 0.71 -9.65 -6.41
C LEU A 83 2.21 -9.90 -6.58
N ILE A 84 2.99 -9.58 -5.55
CA ILE A 84 4.44 -9.76 -5.61
C ILE A 84 4.79 -11.24 -5.69
N GLN A 85 4.06 -12.06 -4.94
CA GLN A 85 4.32 -13.51 -4.92
C GLN A 85 3.72 -14.24 -6.10
N GLY A 86 2.86 -13.56 -6.85
CA GLY A 86 2.22 -14.20 -7.99
C GLY A 86 1.17 -15.23 -7.60
N THR A 87 0.58 -15.09 -6.42
CA THR A 87 -0.38 -16.08 -5.91
C THR A 87 -1.82 -15.59 -5.98
N ASP A 88 -2.08 -14.61 -6.76
CA ASP A 88 -3.43 -14.06 -6.85
C ASP A 88 -4.44 -15.04 -7.43
#